data_fa6bdb75ffb5697a374cdf4c0991ac94
#
_entry.id   fa6bdb75ffb5697a374cdf4c0991ac94
#
_cell.length_a   1.000
_cell.length_b   1.000
_cell.length_c   1.000
_cell.angle_alpha   90.00
_cell.angle_beta   90.00
_cell.angle_gamma   90.00
#
_symmetry.space_group_name_H-M   'P 1'
#
loop_
_entity.id
_entity.type
_entity.pdbx_description
1 polymer ?
#
loop_
_entity_poly.entity_id
_entity_poly.type
_entity_poly.pdbx_seq_one_letter_code
_entity_poly.pdbx_strand_id
1 'polypeptide(L)'
;MYLYQGAVKEFIRDAQLNRLADKINEAYAVEKGHHANKGELNSWRNSLQQMSNVFTLAELGPQGVLVELQLPLTSKRLDVMVAGKRKLIDGGGPAENAIIIVLKQWSHVDESSMTEHVAVAFAGGSPKDTLHPSAQVQRYEQFLRDMSELFASGDVGLTSLAFLH
;
A
#
# COMPACT_ATOMS: atom_id res chain seq x y z
N MET A 1 -13.72 1.32 2.37
CA MET A 1 -13.37 1.54 3.78
C MET A 1 -11.85 1.49 3.92
N TYR A 2 -11.25 2.22 4.86
CA TYR A 2 -9.80 2.30 5.11
C TYR A 2 -9.55 2.37 6.62
N LEU A 3 -8.35 1.96 7.06
CA LEU A 3 -8.00 1.98 8.48
C LEU A 3 -7.27 3.26 8.91
N TYR A 4 -6.64 3.97 7.96
CA TYR A 4 -6.02 5.27 8.22
C TYR A 4 -6.18 6.18 7.01
N GLN A 5 -6.45 7.47 7.27
CA GLN A 5 -6.47 8.55 6.29
C GLN A 5 -5.85 9.80 6.90
N GLY A 6 -5.04 10.50 6.12
CA GLY A 6 -4.45 11.77 6.52
C GLY A 6 -3.61 12.40 5.42
N ALA A 7 -2.95 13.50 5.72
CA ALA A 7 -1.87 14.00 4.88
C ALA A 7 -0.60 13.18 5.11
N VAL A 8 0.26 13.07 4.10
CA VAL A 8 1.54 12.34 4.22
C VAL A 8 2.40 12.87 5.37
N LYS A 9 2.44 14.19 5.59
CA LYS A 9 3.15 14.79 6.75
C LYS A 9 2.63 14.29 8.10
N GLU A 10 1.34 14.01 8.22
CA GLU A 10 0.73 13.47 9.44
C GLU A 10 1.08 11.99 9.60
N PHE A 11 1.06 11.23 8.50
CA PHE A 11 1.51 9.85 8.46
C PHE A 11 2.97 9.74 8.92
N ILE A 12 3.88 10.54 8.37
CA ILE A 12 5.30 10.58 8.77
C ILE A 12 5.44 10.88 10.27
N ARG A 13 4.74 11.89 10.76
CA ARG A 13 4.75 12.26 12.17
C ARG A 13 4.24 11.13 13.08
N ASP A 14 3.13 10.49 12.70
CA ASP A 14 2.56 9.39 13.47
C ASP A 14 3.48 8.15 13.47
N ALA A 15 4.15 7.87 12.35
CA ALA A 15 5.15 6.81 12.27
C ALA A 15 6.37 7.10 13.16
N GLN A 16 6.93 8.31 13.08
CA GLN A 16 8.08 8.73 13.91
C GLN A 16 7.77 8.69 15.41
N LEU A 17 6.53 8.93 15.80
CA LEU A 17 6.06 8.85 17.19
C LEU A 17 5.63 7.43 17.60
N ASN A 18 5.80 6.42 16.74
CA ASN A 18 5.34 5.04 16.93
C ASN A 18 3.83 4.92 17.24
N ARG A 19 3.02 5.84 16.72
CA ARG A 19 1.56 5.89 16.95
C ARG A 19 0.73 5.34 15.78
N LEU A 20 1.33 5.24 14.59
CA LEU A 20 0.60 4.92 13.36
C LEU A 20 -0.03 3.53 13.42
N ALA A 21 0.74 2.50 13.78
CA ALA A 21 0.22 1.15 13.88
C ALA A 21 -0.85 0.99 14.97
N ASP A 22 -0.73 1.74 16.07
CA ASP A 22 -1.74 1.71 17.13
C ASP A 22 -3.05 2.37 16.67
N LYS A 23 -3.01 3.50 15.95
CA LYS A 23 -4.19 4.11 15.31
C LYS A 23 -4.89 3.17 14.34
N ILE A 24 -4.11 2.46 13.51
CA ILE A 24 -4.63 1.46 12.57
C ILE A 24 -5.28 0.30 13.32
N ASN A 25 -4.66 -0.19 14.40
CA ASN A 25 -5.19 -1.27 15.22
C ASN A 25 -6.50 -0.90 15.93
N GLU A 26 -6.63 0.34 16.38
CA GLU A 26 -7.89 0.85 16.93
C GLU A 26 -8.99 0.91 15.85
N ALA A 27 -8.67 1.44 14.66
CA ALA A 27 -9.61 1.46 13.54
C ALA A 27 -10.01 0.03 13.10
N TYR A 28 -9.05 -0.89 13.09
CA TYR A 28 -9.29 -2.30 12.82
C TYR A 28 -10.24 -2.92 13.86
N ALA A 29 -10.02 -2.63 15.14
CA ALA A 29 -10.87 -3.15 16.21
C ALA A 29 -12.32 -2.64 16.12
N VAL A 30 -12.51 -1.39 15.72
CA VAL A 30 -13.84 -0.84 15.44
C VAL A 30 -14.51 -1.57 14.27
N GLU A 31 -13.75 -1.88 13.22
CA GLU A 31 -14.28 -2.57 12.03
C GLU A 31 -14.59 -4.05 12.28
N LYS A 32 -13.69 -4.76 12.94
CA LYS A 32 -13.72 -6.23 13.07
C LYS A 32 -14.29 -6.71 14.41
N GLY A 33 -14.46 -5.82 15.40
CA GLY A 33 -14.87 -6.18 16.74
C GLY A 33 -13.75 -6.76 17.63
N HIS A 34 -12.52 -6.80 17.12
CA HIS A 34 -11.33 -7.26 17.85
C HIS A 34 -10.06 -6.63 17.28
N HIS A 35 -9.03 -6.50 18.10
CA HIS A 35 -7.72 -6.02 17.65
C HIS A 35 -7.03 -7.01 16.71
N ALA A 36 -6.14 -6.50 15.88
CA ALA A 36 -5.29 -7.30 15.02
C ALA A 36 -4.40 -8.24 15.84
N ASN A 37 -4.06 -9.38 15.27
CA ASN A 37 -3.10 -10.27 15.89
C ASN A 37 -1.69 -9.65 15.93
N LYS A 38 -0.83 -10.22 16.79
CA LYS A 38 0.53 -9.69 17.01
C LYS A 38 1.37 -9.64 15.71
N GLY A 39 1.18 -10.62 14.82
CA GLY A 39 1.91 -10.66 13.54
C GLY A 39 1.51 -9.51 12.61
N GLU A 40 0.21 -9.27 12.47
CA GLU A 40 -0.34 -8.17 11.66
C GLU A 40 0.07 -6.80 12.22
N LEU A 41 -0.04 -6.61 13.53
CA LEU A 41 0.40 -5.38 14.19
C LEU A 41 1.91 -5.11 13.99
N ASN A 42 2.75 -6.13 14.12
CA ASN A 42 4.19 -6.00 13.86
C ASN A 42 4.48 -5.71 12.39
N SER A 43 3.73 -6.32 11.47
CA SER A 43 3.85 -6.02 10.03
C SER A 43 3.56 -4.55 9.75
N TRP A 44 2.48 -3.99 10.30
CA TRP A 44 2.18 -2.56 10.18
C TRP A 44 3.29 -1.68 10.75
N ARG A 45 3.78 -1.98 11.95
CA ARG A 45 4.87 -1.20 12.57
C ARG A 45 6.11 -1.14 11.68
N ASN A 46 6.54 -2.28 11.17
CA ASN A 46 7.74 -2.36 10.36
C ASN A 46 7.55 -1.74 8.97
N SER A 47 6.53 -2.17 8.24
CA SER A 47 6.32 -1.76 6.85
C SER A 47 5.97 -0.28 6.72
N LEU A 48 5.12 0.25 7.60
CA LEU A 48 4.72 1.65 7.55
C LEU A 48 5.84 2.60 8.03
N GLN A 49 6.72 2.13 8.93
CA GLN A 49 7.92 2.88 9.28
C GLN A 49 8.87 3.01 8.09
N GLN A 50 9.08 1.93 7.32
CA GLN A 50 9.88 1.99 6.10
C GLN A 50 9.24 2.90 5.05
N MET A 51 7.92 2.84 4.91
CA MET A 51 7.19 3.73 3.99
C MET A 51 7.31 5.20 4.41
N SER A 52 7.29 5.49 5.71
CA SER A 52 7.53 6.83 6.24
C SER A 52 8.91 7.37 5.86
N ASN A 53 9.95 6.52 5.90
CA ASN A 53 11.29 6.89 5.46
C ASN A 53 11.31 7.23 3.96
N VAL A 54 10.64 6.42 3.13
CA VAL A 54 10.51 6.70 1.67
C VAL A 54 9.81 8.02 1.43
N PHE A 55 8.70 8.30 2.11
CA PHE A 55 7.97 9.56 1.97
C PHE A 55 8.80 10.77 2.41
N THR A 56 9.60 10.62 3.46
CA THR A 56 10.51 11.67 3.93
C THR A 56 11.61 11.95 2.90
N LEU A 57 12.23 10.91 2.34
CA LEU A 57 13.25 11.05 1.30
C LEU A 57 12.70 11.63 -0.01
N ALA A 58 11.45 11.33 -0.32
CA ALA A 58 10.75 11.87 -1.49
C ALA A 58 10.15 13.27 -1.25
N GLU A 59 10.38 13.86 -0.07
CA GLU A 59 9.88 15.19 0.33
C GLU A 59 8.36 15.35 0.16
N LEU A 60 7.61 14.26 0.35
CA LEU A 60 6.16 14.31 0.31
C LEU A 60 5.59 14.93 1.59
N GLY A 61 4.52 15.70 1.45
CA GLY A 61 3.92 16.35 2.62
C GLY A 61 2.42 16.62 2.50
N PRO A 62 1.96 17.42 1.53
CA PRO A 62 0.54 17.79 1.41
C PRO A 62 -0.34 16.71 0.76
N GLN A 63 0.26 15.69 0.13
CA GLN A 63 -0.46 14.61 -0.52
C GLN A 63 -1.32 13.85 0.49
N GLY A 64 -2.46 13.32 0.04
CA GLY A 64 -3.29 12.43 0.84
C GLY A 64 -2.71 11.02 0.88
N VAL A 65 -2.87 10.33 2.00
CA VAL A 65 -2.52 8.92 2.15
C VAL A 65 -3.68 8.15 2.75
N LEU A 66 -3.95 6.96 2.19
CA LEU A 66 -4.86 5.95 2.73
C LEU A 66 -4.04 4.69 3.05
N VAL A 67 -4.36 4.03 4.15
CA VAL A 67 -3.72 2.77 4.55
C VAL A 67 -4.79 1.72 4.78
N GLU A 68 -4.49 0.48 4.37
CA GLU A 68 -5.40 -0.67 4.48
C GLU A 68 -6.76 -0.38 3.83
N LEU A 69 -6.73 0.12 2.59
CA LEU A 69 -7.94 0.41 1.83
C LEU A 69 -8.61 -0.89 1.38
N GLN A 70 -9.79 -1.16 1.91
CA GLN A 70 -10.63 -2.28 1.49
C GLN A 70 -11.07 -2.10 0.05
N LEU A 71 -10.72 -3.04 -0.81
CA LEU A 71 -11.19 -3.04 -2.20
C LEU A 71 -12.67 -3.44 -2.27
N PRO A 72 -13.49 -2.74 -3.07
CA PRO A 72 -14.91 -3.04 -3.20
C PRO A 72 -15.18 -4.51 -3.54
N LEU A 73 -16.23 -5.09 -3.00
CA LEU A 73 -16.70 -6.45 -3.31
C LEU A 73 -15.66 -7.57 -3.09
N THR A 74 -14.58 -7.30 -2.36
CA THR A 74 -13.55 -8.28 -2.03
C THR A 74 -13.17 -8.23 -0.55
N SER A 75 -12.52 -9.28 -0.07
CA SER A 75 -11.88 -9.28 1.25
C SER A 75 -10.45 -8.70 1.24
N LYS A 76 -9.96 -8.31 0.06
CA LYS A 76 -8.59 -7.82 -0.12
C LYS A 76 -8.46 -6.37 0.28
N ARG A 77 -7.31 -6.02 0.84
CA ARG A 77 -6.93 -4.67 1.18
C ARG A 77 -5.69 -4.26 0.40
N LEU A 78 -5.65 -3.01 0.05
CA LEU A 78 -4.50 -2.34 -0.52
C LEU A 78 -3.71 -1.71 0.62
N ASP A 79 -2.43 -2.01 0.71
CA ASP A 79 -1.62 -1.62 1.87
C ASP A 79 -1.50 -0.10 1.99
N VAL A 80 -1.11 0.61 0.93
CA VAL A 80 -1.00 2.07 0.91
C VAL A 80 -1.44 2.65 -0.43
N MET A 81 -2.18 3.76 -0.39
CA MET A 81 -2.46 4.62 -1.53
C MET A 81 -2.05 6.05 -1.20
N VAL A 82 -1.29 6.68 -2.09
CA VAL A 82 -0.96 8.10 -2.01
C VAL A 82 -1.62 8.82 -3.15
N ALA A 83 -2.30 9.93 -2.88
CA ALA A 83 -2.99 10.72 -3.89
C ALA A 83 -2.62 12.19 -3.79
N GLY A 84 -2.45 12.85 -4.93
CA GLY A 84 -2.11 14.26 -4.98
C GLY A 84 -1.95 14.77 -6.40
N LYS A 85 -1.61 16.05 -6.48
CA LYS A 85 -1.30 16.69 -7.76
C LYS A 85 0.17 16.47 -8.11
N ARG A 86 0.44 16.02 -9.32
CA ARG A 86 1.79 15.98 -9.84
C ARG A 86 2.16 17.31 -10.46
N LYS A 87 3.43 17.66 -10.38
CA LYS A 87 3.98 18.76 -11.14
C LYS A 87 3.99 18.37 -12.63
N LEU A 88 3.23 19.07 -13.45
CA LEU A 88 3.24 18.85 -14.89
C LEU A 88 4.62 19.25 -15.44
N ILE A 89 5.33 18.27 -15.94
CA ILE A 89 6.54 18.48 -16.74
C ILE A 89 6.10 18.18 -18.17
N ASP A 90 6.25 19.16 -19.05
CA ASP A 90 5.89 19.18 -20.47
C ASP A 90 5.16 17.95 -21.04
N GLY A 91 3.91 18.15 -21.44
CA GLY A 91 3.26 17.24 -22.38
C GLY A 91 2.10 16.39 -21.88
N GLY A 92 1.51 16.68 -20.76
CA GLY A 92 0.18 16.15 -20.54
C GLY A 92 0.10 14.88 -19.69
N GLY A 93 -1.07 14.57 -19.38
CA GLY A 93 -1.56 13.54 -18.49
C GLY A 93 -2.29 14.19 -17.33
N PRO A 94 -3.08 13.44 -16.56
CA PRO A 94 -3.88 13.99 -15.49
C PRO A 94 -3.02 14.71 -14.47
N ALA A 95 -3.45 15.91 -14.06
CA ALA A 95 -2.80 16.67 -13.00
C ALA A 95 -2.91 15.98 -11.65
N GLU A 96 -3.98 15.22 -11.44
CA GLU A 96 -4.23 14.44 -10.26
C GLU A 96 -3.81 12.99 -10.47
N ASN A 97 -3.15 12.41 -9.48
CA ASN A 97 -2.62 11.06 -9.55
C ASN A 97 -2.80 10.34 -8.22
N ALA A 98 -3.00 9.04 -8.32
CA ALA A 98 -2.91 8.11 -7.20
C ALA A 98 -1.82 7.07 -7.49
N ILE A 99 -1.06 6.75 -6.45
CA ILE A 99 -0.06 5.68 -6.48
C ILE A 99 -0.50 4.63 -5.48
N ILE A 100 -0.70 3.41 -5.94
CA ILE A 100 -0.98 2.27 -5.08
C ILE A 100 0.30 1.49 -4.82
N ILE A 101 0.49 1.11 -3.56
CA ILE A 101 1.73 0.49 -3.08
C ILE A 101 1.38 -0.78 -2.33
N VAL A 102 1.93 -1.91 -2.76
CA VAL A 102 1.91 -3.16 -2.01
C VAL A 102 3.23 -3.29 -1.25
N LEU A 103 3.13 -3.56 0.05
CA LEU A 103 4.27 -3.69 0.95
C LEU A 103 4.58 -5.18 1.19
N LYS A 104 5.83 -5.57 1.05
CA LYS A 104 6.29 -6.94 1.31
C LYS A 104 7.53 -6.93 2.18
N GLN A 105 7.40 -7.55 3.34
CA GLN A 105 8.48 -7.77 4.30
C GLN A 105 9.09 -9.15 4.05
N TRP A 106 9.95 -9.24 3.02
CA TRP A 106 10.62 -10.48 2.65
C TRP A 106 12.11 -10.39 2.96
N SER A 107 12.64 -11.38 3.67
CA SER A 107 14.08 -11.46 3.96
C SER A 107 14.88 -11.97 2.76
N HIS A 108 14.25 -12.74 1.88
CA HIS A 108 14.83 -13.30 0.67
C HIS A 108 13.74 -13.67 -0.32
N VAL A 109 14.10 -13.76 -1.60
CA VAL A 109 13.22 -14.19 -2.68
C VAL A 109 14.02 -14.99 -3.72
N ASP A 110 13.45 -16.11 -4.14
CA ASP A 110 13.99 -16.94 -5.22
C ASP A 110 12.97 -17.10 -6.34
N GLU A 111 13.44 -17.54 -7.48
CA GLU A 111 12.61 -17.92 -8.62
C GLU A 111 11.78 -19.17 -8.28
N SER A 112 10.50 -19.14 -8.63
CA SER A 112 9.62 -20.30 -8.50
C SER A 112 9.65 -21.13 -9.78
N SER A 113 9.58 -22.43 -9.63
CA SER A 113 9.41 -23.36 -10.76
C SER A 113 7.97 -23.41 -11.31
N MET A 114 7.01 -22.69 -10.69
CA MET A 114 5.59 -22.81 -11.05
C MET A 114 5.22 -21.97 -12.28
N THR A 115 5.24 -20.64 -12.16
CA THR A 115 4.83 -19.72 -13.23
C THR A 115 5.61 -18.41 -13.11
N GLU A 116 5.64 -17.60 -14.18
CA GLU A 116 6.28 -16.29 -14.22
C GLU A 116 5.78 -15.28 -13.17
N HIS A 117 4.58 -15.51 -12.61
CA HIS A 117 3.98 -14.62 -11.64
C HIS A 117 4.07 -15.12 -10.20
N VAL A 118 4.83 -16.17 -9.95
CA VAL A 118 5.04 -16.77 -8.63
C VAL A 118 6.50 -16.64 -8.24
N ALA A 119 6.74 -16.36 -6.98
CA ALA A 119 8.06 -16.31 -6.39
C ALA A 119 8.10 -17.16 -5.12
N VAL A 120 9.24 -17.70 -4.79
CA VAL A 120 9.48 -18.34 -3.50
C VAL A 120 9.91 -17.26 -2.50
N ALA A 121 9.03 -16.93 -1.57
CA ALA A 121 9.28 -15.89 -0.59
C ALA A 121 9.62 -16.46 0.79
N PHE A 122 10.56 -15.80 1.45
CA PHE A 122 10.99 -16.10 2.81
C PHE A 122 10.46 -14.99 3.74
N ALA A 123 9.32 -15.25 4.36
CA ALA A 123 8.66 -14.34 5.29
C ALA A 123 8.37 -15.08 6.60
N GLY A 124 9.19 -14.85 7.61
CA GLY A 124 8.95 -15.36 8.97
C GLY A 124 8.96 -16.87 9.15
N GLY A 125 9.73 -17.61 8.33
CA GLY A 125 9.77 -19.06 8.44
C GLY A 125 10.29 -19.79 7.22
N SER A 126 9.61 -20.84 6.78
CA SER A 126 9.97 -21.63 5.61
C SER A 126 9.60 -20.90 4.29
N PRO A 127 10.33 -21.19 3.20
CA PRO A 127 9.99 -20.66 1.88
C PRO A 127 8.60 -21.11 1.43
N LYS A 128 7.88 -20.22 0.75
CA LYS A 128 6.55 -20.50 0.19
C LYS A 128 6.41 -19.89 -1.19
N ASP A 129 5.82 -20.66 -2.11
CA ASP A 129 5.34 -20.09 -3.37
C ASP A 129 4.23 -19.07 -3.11
N THR A 130 4.39 -17.90 -3.65
CA THR A 130 3.46 -16.79 -3.49
C THR A 130 3.38 -15.96 -4.76
N LEU A 131 2.27 -15.24 -4.93
CA LEU A 131 2.13 -14.33 -6.06
C LEU A 131 3.22 -13.26 -6.02
N HIS A 132 3.90 -13.06 -7.15
CA HIS A 132 4.90 -12.00 -7.28
C HIS A 132 4.28 -10.63 -6.94
N PRO A 133 4.93 -9.79 -6.12
CA PRO A 133 4.34 -8.52 -5.67
C PRO A 133 3.94 -7.59 -6.80
N SER A 134 4.70 -7.54 -7.88
CA SER A 134 4.35 -6.74 -9.07
C SER A 134 3.07 -7.25 -9.74
N ALA A 135 2.89 -8.57 -9.84
CA ALA A 135 1.65 -9.14 -10.36
C ALA A 135 0.46 -8.89 -9.42
N GLN A 136 0.71 -8.90 -8.12
CA GLN A 136 -0.33 -8.57 -7.14
C GLN A 136 -0.80 -7.13 -7.28
N VAL A 137 0.12 -6.16 -7.34
CA VAL A 137 -0.23 -4.75 -7.41
C VAL A 137 -0.86 -4.38 -8.76
N GLN A 138 -0.42 -4.99 -9.87
CA GLN A 138 -1.04 -4.82 -11.18
C GLN A 138 -2.50 -5.29 -11.19
N ARG A 139 -2.81 -6.41 -10.52
CA ARG A 139 -4.20 -6.87 -10.37
C ARG A 139 -5.05 -5.90 -9.56
N TYR A 140 -4.49 -5.23 -8.56
CA TYR A 140 -5.19 -4.19 -7.79
C TYR A 140 -5.40 -2.94 -8.64
N GLU A 141 -4.42 -2.54 -9.44
CA GLU A 141 -4.56 -1.43 -10.38
C GLU A 141 -5.67 -1.68 -11.39
N GLN A 142 -5.64 -2.85 -12.05
CA GLN A 142 -6.69 -3.23 -13.01
C GLN A 142 -8.07 -3.23 -12.35
N PHE A 143 -8.18 -3.84 -11.16
CA PHE A 143 -9.42 -3.87 -10.41
C PHE A 143 -9.97 -2.47 -10.11
N LEU A 144 -9.12 -1.54 -9.69
CA LEU A 144 -9.52 -0.15 -9.42
C LEU A 144 -9.95 0.58 -10.69
N ARG A 145 -9.28 0.33 -11.83
CA ARG A 145 -9.68 0.89 -13.12
C ARG A 145 -11.05 0.36 -13.57
N ASP A 146 -11.31 -0.93 -13.33
CA ASP A 146 -12.58 -1.57 -13.74
C ASP A 146 -13.75 -1.16 -12.83
N MET A 147 -13.49 -0.90 -11.55
CA MET A 147 -14.53 -0.67 -10.54
C MET A 147 -14.75 0.80 -10.17
N SER A 148 -13.91 1.72 -10.63
CA SER A 148 -13.99 3.14 -10.30
C SER A 148 -14.01 4.00 -11.55
N GLU A 149 -15.10 4.70 -11.77
CA GLU A 149 -15.24 5.66 -12.87
C GLU A 149 -14.12 6.71 -12.86
N LEU A 150 -13.68 7.12 -11.67
CA LEU A 150 -12.59 8.08 -11.47
C LEU A 150 -11.28 7.64 -12.15
N PHE A 151 -10.96 6.35 -12.11
CA PHE A 151 -9.75 5.81 -12.73
C PHE A 151 -10.00 5.31 -14.16
N ALA A 152 -11.21 4.89 -14.46
CA ALA A 152 -11.60 4.43 -15.78
C ALA A 152 -11.65 5.58 -16.81
N SER A 153 -12.13 6.77 -16.40
CA SER A 153 -12.17 7.97 -17.25
C SER A 153 -10.79 8.51 -17.60
N GLY A 154 -9.77 8.21 -16.80
CA GLY A 154 -8.44 8.78 -16.94
C GLY A 154 -8.28 10.20 -16.38
N ASP A 155 -9.28 10.73 -15.70
CA ASP A 155 -9.22 12.05 -15.06
C ASP A 155 -8.18 12.09 -13.93
N VAL A 156 -8.03 10.95 -13.25
CA VAL A 156 -6.97 10.73 -12.26
C VAL A 156 -6.03 9.63 -12.76
N GLY A 157 -4.74 9.96 -12.83
CA GLY A 157 -3.72 8.97 -13.14
C GLY A 157 -3.61 7.93 -12.04
N LEU A 158 -3.47 6.66 -12.41
CA LEU A 158 -3.24 5.58 -11.46
C LEU A 158 -1.95 4.86 -11.83
N THR A 159 -1.06 4.74 -10.86
CA THR A 159 0.21 4.02 -10.98
C THR A 159 0.34 3.02 -9.84
N SER A 160 0.96 1.89 -10.11
CA SER A 160 1.15 0.84 -9.12
C SER A 160 2.63 0.48 -8.93
N LEU A 161 3.02 0.19 -7.70
CA LEU A 161 4.35 -0.31 -7.37
C LEU A 161 4.31 -1.30 -6.20
N ALA A 162 5.30 -2.18 -6.16
CA ALA A 162 5.56 -3.05 -5.02
C ALA A 162 6.84 -2.58 -4.32
N PHE A 163 6.78 -2.44 -3.01
CA PHE A 163 7.92 -2.09 -2.17
C PHE A 163 8.31 -3.27 -1.30
N LEU A 164 9.51 -3.79 -1.53
CA LEU A 164 10.10 -4.89 -0.79
C LEU A 164 11.14 -4.32 0.20
N HIS A 165 11.08 -4.76 1.45
CA HIS A 165 11.95 -4.24 2.51
C HIS A 165 12.26 -5.28 3.60
#